data_a0523d38cae1b08f3d4e714a720d9b3d
#
_entry.id   a0523d38cae1b08f3d4e714a720d9b3d
#
_cell.length_a   1.000
_cell.length_b   1.000
_cell.length_c   1.000
_cell.angle_alpha   90.00
_cell.angle_beta   90.00
_cell.angle_gamma   90.00
#
_symmetry.space_group_name_H-M   'P 1'
#
loop_
_entity.id
_entity.type
_entity.pdbx_description
1 polymer ?
#
loop_
_entity_poly.entity_id
_entity_poly.type
_entity_poly.pdbx_seq_one_letter_code
_entity_poly.pdbx_strand_id
1 'polypeptide(L)'
;MKFLQLFLVVFGIIFSPITSYAQEMYTTTSLNVRAAPNTDSEIITTLSYNTKVETVGYVDDWKCIRLGDKLHFVKEEYLSTDPQPDLYSKEDLYFLSHIINAEMGCESWEDKIYTGSVVLNRKNGDPWWSQGLHTIEAVVFRKGQYQPTWNGSFYNTPNEESVRAAIYLLENGSQIPSNVVFQAEFKQGSGIWKKTKGAYYYYK
;
A
#
# COMPACT_ATOMS: atom_id res chain seq x y z
N MET A 1 19.00 -72.42 -3.15
CA MET A 1 19.54 -71.07 -2.93
C MET A 1 18.80 -70.12 -3.90
N LYS A 2 17.88 -69.26 -3.39
CA LYS A 2 17.17 -68.29 -4.20
C LYS A 2 17.90 -66.99 -4.04
N PHE A 3 18.44 -66.42 -5.11
CA PHE A 3 19.01 -65.05 -5.13
C PHE A 3 17.88 -64.04 -5.18
N LEU A 4 17.79 -63.26 -4.13
CA LEU A 4 16.90 -62.10 -4.07
C LEU A 4 17.64 -60.93 -4.74
N GLN A 5 17.22 -60.52 -5.94
CA GLN A 5 17.69 -59.31 -6.59
C GLN A 5 17.01 -58.12 -5.94
N LEU A 6 17.79 -57.32 -5.23
CA LEU A 6 17.36 -56.05 -4.68
C LEU A 6 17.36 -54.99 -5.80
N PHE A 7 16.17 -54.57 -6.27
CA PHE A 7 16.03 -53.44 -7.20
C PHE A 7 16.21 -52.13 -6.41
N LEU A 8 17.35 -51.49 -6.60
CA LEU A 8 17.59 -50.13 -6.09
C LEU A 8 16.91 -49.14 -7.05
N VAL A 9 15.72 -48.61 -6.67
CA VAL A 9 15.11 -47.52 -7.39
C VAL A 9 15.84 -46.25 -6.99
N VAL A 10 16.74 -45.77 -7.84
CA VAL A 10 17.35 -44.44 -7.71
C VAL A 10 16.33 -43.44 -8.18
N PHE A 11 15.70 -42.74 -7.25
CA PHE A 11 14.89 -41.54 -7.55
C PHE A 11 15.86 -40.46 -8.03
N GLY A 12 16.04 -40.37 -9.33
CA GLY A 12 16.76 -39.25 -9.95
C GLY A 12 15.97 -37.97 -9.77
N ILE A 13 16.39 -37.11 -8.84
CA ILE A 13 15.94 -35.72 -8.80
C ILE A 13 16.51 -35.10 -10.07
N ILE A 14 15.63 -34.86 -11.06
CA ILE A 14 15.99 -34.10 -12.26
C ILE A 14 16.13 -32.64 -11.81
N PHE A 15 17.35 -32.24 -11.51
CA PHE A 15 17.70 -30.82 -11.40
C PHE A 15 17.64 -30.25 -12.81
N SER A 16 16.53 -29.57 -13.14
CA SER A 16 16.51 -28.70 -14.30
C SER A 16 17.59 -27.62 -14.10
N PRO A 17 18.43 -27.36 -15.10
CA PRO A 17 19.48 -26.35 -14.96
C PRO A 17 18.83 -25.00 -14.69
N ILE A 18 19.14 -24.39 -13.55
CA ILE A 18 18.77 -23.01 -13.26
C ILE A 18 19.59 -22.15 -14.23
N THR A 19 18.94 -21.64 -15.26
CA THR A 19 19.58 -20.67 -16.17
C THR A 19 19.73 -19.37 -15.39
N SER A 20 20.95 -19.11 -14.92
CA SER A 20 21.24 -17.92 -14.11
C SER A 20 21.38 -16.69 -15.02
N TYR A 21 20.39 -15.85 -15.01
CA TYR A 21 20.48 -14.46 -15.44
C TYR A 21 20.04 -13.59 -14.28
N ALA A 22 20.99 -12.86 -13.66
CA ALA A 22 20.64 -11.81 -12.73
C ALA A 22 19.95 -10.69 -13.52
N GLN A 23 18.68 -10.47 -13.27
CA GLN A 23 17.87 -9.43 -13.90
C GLN A 23 17.15 -8.62 -12.84
N GLU A 24 17.25 -7.30 -12.95
CA GLU A 24 16.43 -6.41 -12.15
C GLU A 24 15.00 -6.41 -12.68
N MET A 25 14.04 -6.60 -11.80
CA MET A 25 12.61 -6.54 -12.10
C MET A 25 11.87 -5.76 -11.02
N TYR A 26 10.66 -5.34 -11.31
CA TYR A 26 9.82 -4.52 -10.43
C TYR A 26 8.47 -5.18 -10.24
N THR A 27 7.96 -5.18 -9.01
CA THR A 27 6.63 -5.72 -8.71
C THR A 27 5.54 -4.82 -9.31
N THR A 28 4.56 -5.43 -9.98
CA THR A 28 3.41 -4.72 -10.57
C THR A 28 2.23 -4.59 -9.60
N THR A 29 2.32 -5.22 -8.44
CA THR A 29 1.32 -5.21 -7.37
C THR A 29 2.00 -5.59 -6.05
N SER A 30 1.24 -5.61 -4.95
CA SER A 30 1.67 -6.26 -3.70
C SER A 30 1.90 -7.75 -3.95
N LEU A 31 3.11 -8.27 -3.70
CA LEU A 31 3.54 -9.58 -4.14
C LEU A 31 4.09 -10.43 -3.00
N ASN A 32 3.48 -11.59 -2.77
CA ASN A 32 3.95 -12.55 -1.78
C ASN A 32 5.26 -13.22 -2.23
N VAL A 33 6.24 -13.21 -1.34
CA VAL A 33 7.50 -13.95 -1.46
C VAL A 33 7.34 -15.27 -0.71
N ARG A 34 7.66 -16.37 -1.37
CA ARG A 34 7.41 -17.71 -0.84
C ARG A 34 8.68 -18.56 -0.68
N ALA A 35 8.63 -19.50 0.26
CA ALA A 35 9.73 -20.43 0.54
C ALA A 35 9.96 -21.43 -0.61
N ALA A 36 8.92 -21.77 -1.40
CA ALA A 36 8.98 -22.69 -2.53
C ALA A 36 8.11 -22.20 -3.69
N PRO A 37 8.34 -22.65 -4.95
CA PRO A 37 7.63 -22.18 -6.13
C PRO A 37 6.23 -22.82 -6.25
N ASN A 38 5.38 -22.60 -5.26
CA ASN A 38 3.97 -23.01 -5.25
C ASN A 38 3.14 -22.14 -4.30
N THR A 39 1.82 -22.12 -4.51
CA THR A 39 0.88 -21.29 -3.74
C THR A 39 0.61 -21.78 -2.32
N ASP A 40 0.93 -23.04 -2.01
CA ASP A 40 0.69 -23.65 -0.70
C ASP A 40 1.90 -23.50 0.24
N SER A 41 3.04 -23.03 -0.30
CA SER A 41 4.24 -22.82 0.51
C SER A 41 4.12 -21.58 1.41
N GLU A 42 4.91 -21.58 2.48
CA GLU A 42 5.00 -20.48 3.44
C GLU A 42 5.28 -19.16 2.75
N ILE A 43 4.54 -18.11 3.14
CA ILE A 43 4.82 -16.73 2.77
C ILE A 43 5.87 -16.18 3.72
N ILE A 44 7.05 -15.89 3.18
CA ILE A 44 8.19 -15.35 3.95
C ILE A 44 7.98 -13.86 4.24
N THR A 45 7.50 -13.11 3.24
CA THR A 45 7.18 -11.68 3.33
C THR A 45 6.31 -11.28 2.15
N THR A 46 5.86 -10.03 2.13
CA THR A 46 5.15 -9.42 1.02
C THR A 46 5.91 -8.18 0.57
N LEU A 47 6.17 -8.08 -0.73
CA LEU A 47 6.76 -6.89 -1.36
C LEU A 47 5.65 -5.92 -1.74
N SER A 48 5.89 -4.63 -1.56
CA SER A 48 4.98 -3.58 -2.03
C SER A 48 5.05 -3.41 -3.54
N TYR A 49 4.06 -2.74 -4.12
CA TYR A 49 4.08 -2.28 -5.51
C TYR A 49 5.37 -1.52 -5.85
N ASN A 50 5.85 -1.67 -7.08
CA ASN A 50 7.06 -1.05 -7.62
C ASN A 50 8.35 -1.32 -6.80
N THR A 51 8.39 -2.47 -6.10
CA THR A 51 9.58 -2.90 -5.40
C THR A 51 10.55 -3.53 -6.38
N LYS A 52 11.78 -3.00 -6.43
CA LYS A 52 12.87 -3.57 -7.22
C LYS A 52 13.36 -4.87 -6.60
N VAL A 53 13.47 -5.92 -7.39
CA VAL A 53 14.01 -7.23 -7.01
C VAL A 53 15.07 -7.70 -8.00
N GLU A 54 16.04 -8.43 -7.50
CA GLU A 54 17.02 -9.15 -8.34
C GLU A 54 16.53 -10.59 -8.54
N THR A 55 16.18 -10.94 -9.78
CA THR A 55 15.85 -12.32 -10.15
C THR A 55 17.13 -13.04 -10.57
N VAL A 56 17.30 -14.28 -10.09
CA VAL A 56 18.50 -15.09 -10.35
C VAL A 56 18.20 -16.38 -11.08
N GLY A 57 16.95 -16.64 -11.41
CA GLY A 57 16.51 -17.83 -12.13
C GLY A 57 15.00 -17.99 -12.11
N TYR A 58 14.51 -19.12 -12.61
CA TYR A 58 13.08 -19.41 -12.62
C TYR A 58 12.82 -20.93 -12.51
N VAL A 59 11.64 -21.28 -12.02
CA VAL A 59 11.08 -22.62 -12.03
C VAL A 59 9.63 -22.50 -12.48
N ASP A 60 9.29 -23.03 -13.64
CA ASP A 60 7.98 -22.87 -14.29
C ASP A 60 7.62 -21.37 -14.41
N ASP A 61 6.51 -20.94 -13.83
CA ASP A 61 6.01 -19.56 -13.78
C ASP A 61 6.43 -18.79 -12.51
N TRP A 62 7.46 -19.26 -11.80
CA TRP A 62 8.03 -18.63 -10.61
C TRP A 62 9.42 -18.11 -10.88
N LYS A 63 9.67 -16.86 -10.55
CA LYS A 63 11.01 -16.28 -10.51
C LYS A 63 11.66 -16.56 -9.15
N CYS A 64 12.92 -16.96 -9.19
CA CYS A 64 13.76 -17.04 -8.01
C CYS A 64 14.37 -15.67 -7.75
N ILE A 65 14.14 -15.10 -6.58
CA ILE A 65 14.68 -13.80 -6.16
C ILE A 65 15.62 -13.94 -4.98
N ARG A 66 16.53 -12.97 -4.84
CA ARG A 66 17.44 -12.89 -3.71
C ARG A 66 16.90 -11.91 -2.66
N LEU A 67 16.72 -12.39 -1.41
CA LEU A 67 16.47 -11.56 -0.23
C LEU A 67 17.55 -11.84 0.82
N GLY A 68 18.45 -10.89 1.02
CA GLY A 68 19.66 -11.13 1.80
C GLY A 68 20.48 -12.27 1.19
N ASP A 69 20.85 -13.23 2.01
CA ASP A 69 21.65 -14.41 1.59
C ASP A 69 20.81 -15.60 1.13
N LYS A 70 19.47 -15.47 1.10
CA LYS A 70 18.55 -16.56 0.78
C LYS A 70 17.84 -16.35 -0.53
N LEU A 71 17.49 -17.46 -1.17
CA LEU A 71 16.68 -17.50 -2.38
C LEU A 71 15.24 -17.83 -2.01
N HIS A 72 14.33 -17.10 -2.65
CA HIS A 72 12.88 -17.24 -2.47
C HIS A 72 12.19 -17.14 -3.82
N PHE A 73 10.88 -17.36 -3.86
CA PHE A 73 10.10 -17.45 -5.08
C PHE A 73 8.96 -16.45 -5.09
N VAL A 74 8.75 -15.86 -6.28
CA VAL A 74 7.64 -14.95 -6.57
C VAL A 74 7.02 -15.32 -7.92
N LYS A 75 5.73 -15.07 -8.09
CA LYS A 75 5.04 -15.29 -9.38
C LYS A 75 5.54 -14.31 -10.42
N GLU A 76 5.95 -14.84 -11.59
CA GLU A 76 6.48 -14.04 -12.71
C GLU A 76 5.46 -13.04 -13.27
N GLU A 77 4.17 -13.41 -13.33
CA GLU A 77 3.09 -12.56 -13.86
C GLU A 77 2.93 -11.22 -13.15
N TYR A 78 3.47 -11.09 -11.92
CA TYR A 78 3.46 -9.86 -11.13
C TYR A 78 4.80 -9.12 -11.14
N LEU A 79 5.64 -9.39 -12.12
CA LEU A 79 6.91 -8.70 -12.31
C LEU A 79 6.98 -8.03 -13.69
N SER A 80 7.64 -6.87 -13.75
CA SER A 80 7.95 -6.12 -14.96
C SER A 80 9.44 -5.86 -15.06
N THR A 81 9.98 -5.79 -16.27
CA THR A 81 11.37 -5.36 -16.55
C THR A 81 11.54 -3.86 -16.37
N ASP A 82 10.44 -3.09 -16.47
CA ASP A 82 10.45 -1.64 -16.32
C ASP A 82 9.91 -1.23 -14.96
N PRO A 83 10.46 -0.17 -14.36
CA PRO A 83 9.88 0.44 -13.18
C PRO A 83 8.41 0.79 -13.45
N GLN A 84 7.56 0.51 -12.48
CA GLN A 84 6.15 0.87 -12.60
C GLN A 84 5.98 2.37 -12.33
N PRO A 85 5.02 3.04 -12.99
CA PRO A 85 4.72 4.43 -12.68
C PRO A 85 4.32 4.55 -11.20
N ASP A 86 4.74 5.62 -10.55
CA ASP A 86 4.32 5.89 -9.18
C ASP A 86 2.79 5.95 -9.11
N LEU A 87 2.19 5.25 -8.15
CA LEU A 87 0.73 5.25 -7.93
C LEU A 87 0.21 6.62 -7.46
N TYR A 88 1.12 7.46 -6.99
CA TYR A 88 0.82 8.80 -6.50
C TYR A 88 2.05 9.71 -6.68
N SER A 89 1.82 11.01 -6.74
CA SER A 89 2.89 12.00 -6.80
C SER A 89 3.52 12.23 -5.42
N LYS A 90 4.75 12.75 -5.41
CA LYS A 90 5.39 13.19 -4.16
C LYS A 90 4.62 14.31 -3.48
N GLU A 91 3.98 15.16 -4.28
CA GLU A 91 3.10 16.23 -3.83
C GLU A 91 1.87 15.68 -3.13
N ASP A 92 1.19 14.67 -3.70
CA ASP A 92 0.04 14.02 -3.05
C ASP A 92 0.43 13.40 -1.70
N LEU A 93 1.58 12.72 -1.63
CA LEU A 93 2.09 12.17 -0.38
C LEU A 93 2.41 13.27 0.64
N TYR A 94 3.05 14.35 0.20
CA TYR A 94 3.36 15.49 1.06
C TYR A 94 2.07 16.08 1.66
N PHE A 95 1.13 16.49 0.84
CA PHE A 95 -0.08 17.15 1.33
C PHE A 95 -0.95 16.22 2.19
N LEU A 96 -1.10 14.96 1.80
CA LEU A 96 -1.94 14.02 2.55
C LEU A 96 -1.31 13.64 3.90
N SER A 97 0.00 13.37 3.95
CA SER A 97 0.67 13.02 5.20
C SER A 97 0.68 14.18 6.19
N HIS A 98 0.91 15.40 5.70
CA HIS A 98 0.94 16.60 6.54
C HIS A 98 -0.43 16.93 7.13
N ILE A 99 -1.51 16.84 6.33
CA ILE A 99 -2.84 17.12 6.86
C ILE A 99 -3.31 16.04 7.83
N ILE A 100 -3.05 14.76 7.55
CA ILE A 100 -3.33 13.66 8.49
C ILE A 100 -2.59 13.88 9.82
N ASN A 101 -1.31 14.25 9.76
CA ASN A 101 -0.51 14.50 10.96
C ASN A 101 -1.01 15.71 11.74
N ALA A 102 -1.37 16.79 11.07
CA ALA A 102 -1.80 18.02 11.71
C ALA A 102 -3.18 17.90 12.38
N GLU A 103 -4.07 17.06 11.84
CA GLU A 103 -5.40 16.82 12.39
C GLU A 103 -5.40 15.67 13.42
N MET A 104 -4.69 14.56 13.12
CA MET A 104 -4.78 13.29 13.84
C MET A 104 -3.44 12.68 14.24
N GLY A 105 -2.36 13.49 14.31
CA GLY A 105 -1.01 12.99 14.57
C GLY A 105 -0.86 12.15 15.83
N CYS A 106 -1.57 12.50 16.90
CA CYS A 106 -1.57 11.79 18.19
C CYS A 106 -2.70 10.77 18.34
N GLU A 107 -3.60 10.66 17.35
CA GLU A 107 -4.77 9.80 17.41
C GLU A 107 -4.48 8.42 16.79
N SER A 108 -5.49 7.54 16.84
CA SER A 108 -5.40 6.15 16.37
C SER A 108 -5.14 6.04 14.87
N TRP A 109 -4.67 4.87 14.43
CA TRP A 109 -4.57 4.51 13.00
C TRP A 109 -5.92 4.69 12.28
N GLU A 110 -7.03 4.28 12.93
CA GLU A 110 -8.37 4.42 12.37
C GLU A 110 -8.71 5.89 12.09
N ASP A 111 -8.40 6.80 13.03
CA ASP A 111 -8.64 8.24 12.87
C ASP A 111 -7.80 8.84 11.73
N LYS A 112 -6.54 8.43 11.60
CA LYS A 112 -5.67 8.84 10.48
C LYS A 112 -6.23 8.40 9.13
N ILE A 113 -6.66 7.12 9.03
CA ILE A 113 -7.27 6.56 7.82
C ILE A 113 -8.57 7.29 7.46
N TYR A 114 -9.44 7.54 8.42
CA TYR A 114 -10.70 8.21 8.14
C TYR A 114 -10.52 9.68 7.75
N THR A 115 -9.63 10.39 8.43
CA THR A 115 -9.30 11.79 8.08
C THR A 115 -8.72 11.90 6.67
N GLY A 116 -7.74 11.07 6.32
CA GLY A 116 -7.20 11.05 4.96
C GLY A 116 -8.23 10.61 3.92
N SER A 117 -9.13 9.68 4.27
CA SER A 117 -10.23 9.27 3.39
C SER A 117 -11.22 10.41 3.13
N VAL A 118 -11.52 11.26 4.13
CA VAL A 118 -12.33 12.47 3.92
C VAL A 118 -11.67 13.41 2.89
N VAL A 119 -10.35 13.58 2.95
CA VAL A 119 -9.61 14.39 1.96
C VAL A 119 -9.75 13.79 0.55
N LEU A 120 -9.57 12.48 0.40
CA LEU A 120 -9.71 11.78 -0.89
C LEU A 120 -11.15 11.85 -1.41
N ASN A 121 -12.15 11.67 -0.56
CA ASN A 121 -13.56 11.79 -0.94
C ASN A 121 -13.89 13.19 -1.43
N ARG A 122 -13.35 14.23 -0.80
CA ARG A 122 -13.51 15.62 -1.24
C ARG A 122 -12.84 15.88 -2.60
N LYS A 123 -11.64 15.32 -2.83
CA LYS A 123 -10.93 15.42 -4.11
C LYS A 123 -11.69 14.73 -5.24
N ASN A 124 -12.19 13.52 -4.99
CA ASN A 124 -12.80 12.66 -6.01
C ASN A 124 -14.33 12.88 -6.12
N GLY A 125 -14.89 13.66 -5.21
CA GLY A 125 -16.30 13.63 -4.96
C GLY A 125 -17.12 14.63 -5.74
N ASP A 126 -18.27 14.77 -5.24
CA ASP A 126 -19.40 15.54 -5.61
C ASP A 126 -19.06 16.94 -6.14
N PRO A 127 -19.62 17.36 -7.28
CA PRO A 127 -19.47 18.70 -7.86
C PRO A 127 -19.71 19.85 -6.88
N TRP A 128 -20.55 19.64 -5.86
CA TRP A 128 -20.83 20.64 -4.83
C TRP A 128 -19.64 20.87 -3.89
N TRP A 129 -18.90 19.80 -3.54
CA TRP A 129 -17.70 19.91 -2.69
C TRP A 129 -16.43 20.14 -3.50
N SER A 130 -16.31 19.47 -4.61
CA SER A 130 -15.09 19.55 -5.41
C SER A 130 -14.99 20.89 -6.14
N GLN A 131 -16.09 21.50 -6.61
CA GLN A 131 -16.08 22.77 -7.33
C GLN A 131 -14.78 23.08 -8.08
N GLY A 132 -14.21 22.05 -8.76
CA GLY A 132 -12.92 22.14 -9.44
C GLY A 132 -11.70 21.76 -8.56
N LEU A 133 -11.89 21.26 -7.35
CA LEU A 133 -10.80 20.80 -6.49
C LEU A 133 -10.43 19.35 -6.87
N HIS A 134 -9.53 19.20 -7.84
CA HIS A 134 -9.12 17.89 -8.37
C HIS A 134 -7.76 17.44 -7.84
N THR A 135 -7.16 18.17 -6.89
CA THR A 135 -5.90 17.82 -6.22
C THR A 135 -6.05 17.77 -4.71
N ILE A 136 -5.21 16.99 -4.03
CA ILE A 136 -5.16 16.95 -2.57
C ILE A 136 -4.79 18.33 -2.02
N GLU A 137 -3.84 19.02 -2.63
CA GLU A 137 -3.46 20.39 -2.29
C GLU A 137 -4.66 21.33 -2.27
N ALA A 138 -5.42 21.35 -3.37
CA ALA A 138 -6.58 22.24 -3.48
C ALA A 138 -7.65 21.96 -2.41
N VAL A 139 -7.85 20.70 -2.04
CA VAL A 139 -8.76 20.31 -0.94
C VAL A 139 -8.22 20.81 0.40
N VAL A 140 -6.94 20.58 0.68
CA VAL A 140 -6.29 20.91 1.96
C VAL A 140 -6.27 22.43 2.17
N PHE A 141 -5.91 23.21 1.15
CA PHE A 141 -5.80 24.69 1.24
C PHE A 141 -7.09 25.42 0.91
N ARG A 142 -8.19 24.73 0.69
CA ARG A 142 -9.48 25.41 0.53
C ARG A 142 -9.78 26.24 1.78
N LYS A 143 -10.03 27.54 1.57
CA LYS A 143 -10.28 28.49 2.65
C LYS A 143 -11.37 27.99 3.61
N GLY A 144 -11.05 27.95 4.90
CA GLY A 144 -11.98 27.59 5.97
C GLY A 144 -12.18 26.09 6.19
N GLN A 145 -11.42 25.20 5.52
CA GLN A 145 -11.62 23.75 5.65
C GLN A 145 -10.74 23.12 6.73
N TYR A 146 -9.47 23.47 6.77
CA TYR A 146 -8.50 22.87 7.69
C TYR A 146 -7.75 23.96 8.45
N GLN A 147 -7.99 24.03 9.77
CA GLN A 147 -7.33 25.01 10.64
C GLN A 147 -5.79 24.92 10.58
N PRO A 148 -5.16 23.76 10.51
CA PRO A 148 -3.71 23.61 10.41
C PRO A 148 -3.05 24.40 9.28
N THR A 149 -3.76 24.70 8.20
CA THR A 149 -3.19 25.41 7.05
C THR A 149 -2.94 26.90 7.31
N TRP A 150 -3.63 27.51 8.30
CA TRP A 150 -3.42 28.92 8.65
C TRP A 150 -2.81 29.15 10.04
N ASN A 151 -2.80 28.15 10.94
CA ASN A 151 -2.09 28.25 12.21
C ASN A 151 -0.64 27.76 12.14
N GLY A 152 -0.22 27.21 10.99
CA GLY A 152 1.14 26.77 10.73
C GLY A 152 1.43 25.31 11.11
N SER A 153 0.54 24.61 11.83
CA SER A 153 0.78 23.21 12.26
C SER A 153 0.83 22.21 11.08
N PHE A 154 0.27 22.58 9.94
CA PHE A 154 0.38 21.81 8.70
C PHE A 154 1.86 21.56 8.30
N TYR A 155 2.75 22.51 8.54
CA TYR A 155 4.16 22.44 8.12
C TYR A 155 5.05 21.67 9.10
N ASN A 156 4.50 21.15 10.19
CA ASN A 156 5.24 20.27 11.09
C ASN A 156 5.55 18.95 10.39
N THR A 157 6.74 18.39 10.62
CA THR A 157 7.13 17.11 10.06
C THR A 157 6.16 16.00 10.49
N PRO A 158 5.52 15.29 9.56
CA PRO A 158 4.63 14.19 9.89
C PRO A 158 5.36 13.06 10.61
N ASN A 159 4.71 12.45 11.60
CA ASN A 159 5.21 11.22 12.20
C ASN A 159 5.11 10.05 11.21
N GLU A 160 5.87 8.99 11.50
CA GLU A 160 5.96 7.81 10.63
C GLU A 160 4.58 7.17 10.36
N GLU A 161 3.72 7.10 11.37
CA GLU A 161 2.39 6.50 11.24
C GLU A 161 1.47 7.32 10.32
N SER A 162 1.54 8.66 10.38
CA SER A 162 0.81 9.55 9.47
C SER A 162 1.29 9.42 8.02
N VAL A 163 2.60 9.25 7.81
CA VAL A 163 3.16 8.97 6.48
C VAL A 163 2.67 7.62 5.96
N ARG A 164 2.72 6.56 6.78
CA ARG A 164 2.21 5.23 6.40
C ARG A 164 0.71 5.24 6.07
N ALA A 165 -0.08 5.99 6.83
CA ALA A 165 -1.52 6.14 6.56
C ALA A 165 -1.77 6.84 5.22
N ALA A 166 -1.00 7.87 4.90
CA ALA A 166 -1.09 8.56 3.61
C ALA A 166 -0.72 7.63 2.45
N ILE A 167 0.39 6.88 2.54
CA ILE A 167 0.80 5.89 1.55
C ILE A 167 -0.31 4.85 1.34
N TYR A 168 -0.80 4.26 2.43
CA TYR A 168 -1.88 3.27 2.37
C TYR A 168 -3.11 3.79 1.61
N LEU A 169 -3.52 5.03 1.88
CA LEU A 169 -4.68 5.65 1.24
C LEU A 169 -4.43 6.01 -0.22
N LEU A 170 -3.22 6.42 -0.58
CA LEU A 170 -2.85 6.74 -1.96
C LEU A 170 -2.79 5.48 -2.83
N GLU A 171 -2.39 4.34 -2.25
CA GLU A 171 -2.33 3.04 -2.93
C GLU A 171 -3.70 2.34 -3.01
N ASN A 172 -4.54 2.47 -1.98
CA ASN A 172 -5.78 1.70 -1.84
C ASN A 172 -7.07 2.54 -1.97
N GLY A 173 -6.94 3.87 -2.06
CA GLY A 173 -8.07 4.78 -2.11
C GLY A 173 -8.73 5.01 -0.75
N SER A 174 -9.84 5.76 -0.75
CA SER A 174 -10.64 6.03 0.45
C SER A 174 -11.19 4.75 1.06
N GLN A 175 -11.10 4.62 2.39
CA GLN A 175 -11.55 3.47 3.17
C GLN A 175 -12.91 3.69 3.86
N ILE A 176 -13.62 4.76 3.48
CA ILE A 176 -14.93 5.12 4.00
C ILE A 176 -15.91 5.37 2.86
N PRO A 177 -17.23 5.36 3.09
CA PRO A 177 -18.20 5.66 2.04
C PRO A 177 -17.90 7.00 1.36
N SER A 178 -18.01 7.06 0.04
CA SER A 178 -17.63 8.23 -0.77
C SER A 178 -18.39 9.50 -0.43
N ASN A 179 -19.58 9.40 0.17
CA ASN A 179 -20.40 10.50 0.64
C ASN A 179 -20.08 10.94 2.09
N VAL A 180 -19.08 10.31 2.75
CA VAL A 180 -18.56 10.82 4.04
C VAL A 180 -17.46 11.83 3.73
N VAL A 181 -17.78 13.09 3.85
CA VAL A 181 -16.94 14.22 3.42
C VAL A 181 -16.70 15.28 4.51
N PHE A 182 -17.17 15.03 5.73
CA PHE A 182 -16.96 15.93 6.88
C PHE A 182 -16.36 15.21 8.07
N GLN A 183 -15.56 15.95 8.82
CA GLN A 183 -15.08 15.56 10.14
C GLN A 183 -15.15 16.77 11.09
N ALA A 184 -15.33 16.50 12.39
CA ALA A 184 -15.28 17.50 13.44
C ALA A 184 -14.90 16.86 14.77
N GLU A 185 -14.20 17.61 15.65
CA GLU A 185 -13.83 17.16 17.01
C GLU A 185 -15.05 16.98 17.91
N PHE A 186 -16.11 17.71 17.68
CA PHE A 186 -17.35 17.68 18.45
C PHE A 186 -18.56 17.43 17.56
N LYS A 187 -19.66 16.99 18.19
CA LYS A 187 -20.89 16.67 17.46
C LYS A 187 -21.49 17.92 16.81
N GLN A 188 -21.63 17.87 15.49
CA GLN A 188 -22.27 18.89 14.66
C GLN A 188 -23.49 18.30 13.94
N GLY A 189 -24.69 18.54 14.47
CA GLY A 189 -25.93 18.13 13.80
C GLY A 189 -26.21 16.61 13.81
N SER A 190 -26.95 16.16 12.79
CA SER A 190 -27.34 14.77 12.52
C SER A 190 -26.58 14.25 11.29
N GLY A 191 -26.66 12.94 11.00
CA GLY A 191 -25.97 12.37 9.84
C GLY A 191 -24.57 11.87 10.14
N ILE A 192 -24.31 11.49 11.39
CA ILE A 192 -23.06 10.87 11.81
C ILE A 192 -22.94 9.50 11.14
N TRP A 193 -21.86 9.29 10.38
CA TRP A 193 -21.46 7.97 9.90
C TRP A 193 -20.75 7.19 10.99
N LYS A 194 -19.76 7.81 11.62
CA LYS A 194 -18.95 7.17 12.66
C LYS A 194 -18.47 8.18 13.69
N LYS A 195 -18.37 7.74 14.94
CA LYS A 195 -17.63 8.41 16.01
C LYS A 195 -16.46 7.56 16.41
N THR A 196 -15.28 8.16 16.49
CA THR A 196 -14.06 7.58 17.06
C THR A 196 -13.68 8.33 18.36
N LYS A 197 -12.48 8.07 18.87
CA LYS A 197 -11.93 8.85 19.97
C LYS A 197 -11.52 10.25 19.51
N GLY A 198 -10.97 10.38 18.30
CA GLY A 198 -10.42 11.63 17.77
C GLY A 198 -11.46 12.54 17.11
N ALA A 199 -12.50 11.98 16.50
CA ALA A 199 -13.45 12.79 15.75
C ALA A 199 -14.83 12.15 15.52
N TYR A 200 -15.74 12.95 14.97
CA TYR A 200 -16.99 12.54 14.35
C TYR A 200 -16.87 12.68 12.85
N TYR A 201 -17.32 11.68 12.11
CA TYR A 201 -17.33 11.65 10.65
C TYR A 201 -18.77 11.64 10.15
N TYR A 202 -19.06 12.45 9.12
CA TYR A 202 -20.43 12.72 8.70
C TYR A 202 -20.62 12.46 7.22
N TYR A 203 -21.82 11.95 6.92
CA TYR A 203 -22.35 12.00 5.57
C TYR A 203 -22.58 13.46 5.11
N LYS A 204 -22.57 13.62 3.79
CA LYS A 204 -23.04 14.83 3.13
C LYS A 204 -24.49 15.13 3.46
#